data_16eb3ba7af555ae74794f178aee8cbe3
#
_entry.id   16eb3ba7af555ae74794f178aee8cbe3
#
_cell.length_a   1.000
_cell.length_b   1.000
_cell.length_c   1.000
_cell.angle_alpha   90.00
_cell.angle_beta   90.00
_cell.angle_gamma   90.00
#
_symmetry.space_group_name_H-M   'P 1'
#
loop_
_entity.id
_entity.type
_entity.pdbx_description
1 polymer ?
#
loop_
_entity_poly.entity_id
_entity_poly.type
_entity_poly.pdbx_seq_one_letter_code
_entity_poly.pdbx_strand_id
1 'polypeptide(L)'
;MIIREFTENDINDMTTLIRNLCEINNQEFDELAWKEDLDKHLEKNSNSEVLIALDQDDKTIIGMAYFSVKNSIKGFRLGYISNLIVKEEKRRIGIGEEIIRKIIDYSKSNHIQSIRLAIRPNIDIGAKKLFIKLGFKNILHIYELQI
;
A
#
# COMPACT_ATOMS: atom_id res chain seq x y z
N MET A 1 -14.97 -9.52 -4.05
CA MET A 1 -13.81 -8.62 -4.26
C MET A 1 -12.56 -9.46 -4.50
N ILE A 2 -11.76 -9.10 -5.49
CA ILE A 2 -10.51 -9.78 -5.82
C ILE A 2 -9.35 -8.87 -5.43
N ILE A 3 -8.33 -9.43 -4.78
CA ILE A 3 -7.06 -8.76 -4.50
C ILE A 3 -5.96 -9.55 -5.21
N ARG A 4 -5.23 -8.90 -6.08
CA ARG A 4 -4.16 -9.51 -6.87
C ARG A 4 -3.02 -8.53 -7.15
N GLU A 5 -1.91 -9.04 -7.63
CA GLU A 5 -0.84 -8.21 -8.16
C GLU A 5 -1.33 -7.42 -9.37
N PHE A 6 -0.79 -6.22 -9.53
CA PHE A 6 -1.09 -5.41 -10.71
C PHE A 6 -0.36 -5.96 -11.94
N THR A 7 -0.88 -5.60 -13.10
CA THR A 7 -0.26 -5.85 -14.39
C THR A 7 -0.10 -4.55 -15.15
N GLU A 8 0.62 -4.58 -16.25
CA GLU A 8 0.78 -3.42 -17.13
C GLU A 8 -0.56 -2.81 -17.56
N ASN A 9 -1.58 -3.65 -17.76
CA ASN A 9 -2.92 -3.21 -18.15
C ASN A 9 -3.64 -2.40 -17.07
N ASP A 10 -3.19 -2.48 -15.83
CA ASP A 10 -3.82 -1.77 -14.70
C ASP A 10 -3.27 -0.36 -14.49
N ILE A 11 -2.13 -0.03 -15.10
CA ILE A 11 -1.39 1.20 -14.80
C ILE A 11 -2.23 2.46 -15.02
N ASN A 12 -3.00 2.51 -16.10
CA ASN A 12 -3.82 3.70 -16.40
C ASN A 12 -4.91 3.93 -15.35
N ASP A 13 -5.61 2.88 -14.92
CA ASP A 13 -6.64 2.98 -13.90
C ASP A 13 -6.08 3.29 -12.53
N MET A 14 -4.92 2.71 -12.18
CA MET A 14 -4.18 3.04 -10.96
C MET A 14 -3.75 4.51 -10.96
N THR A 15 -3.28 5.00 -12.10
CA THR A 15 -2.86 6.39 -12.26
C THR A 15 -4.04 7.35 -12.06
N THR A 16 -5.20 7.01 -12.58
CA THR A 16 -6.42 7.80 -12.37
C THR A 16 -6.81 7.83 -10.90
N LEU A 17 -6.73 6.70 -10.21
CA LEU A 17 -7.03 6.63 -8.77
C LEU A 17 -6.11 7.53 -7.95
N ILE A 18 -4.80 7.46 -8.17
CA ILE A 18 -3.84 8.29 -7.41
C ILE A 18 -3.97 9.77 -7.76
N ARG A 19 -4.21 10.09 -9.03
CA ARG A 19 -4.44 11.48 -9.46
C ARG A 19 -5.64 12.09 -8.75
N ASN A 20 -6.75 11.36 -8.70
CA ASN A 20 -7.97 11.84 -8.04
C ASN A 20 -7.76 12.04 -6.54
N LEU A 21 -7.01 11.15 -5.89
CA LEU A 21 -6.67 11.32 -4.48
C LEU A 21 -5.79 12.53 -4.22
N CYS A 22 -4.80 12.78 -5.07
CA CYS A 22 -3.96 13.96 -4.96
C CYS A 22 -4.76 15.25 -5.13
N GLU A 23 -5.72 15.27 -6.06
CA GLU A 23 -6.62 16.42 -6.25
C GLU A 23 -7.48 16.66 -5.01
N ILE A 24 -8.10 15.62 -4.45
CA ILE A 24 -8.92 15.71 -3.24
C ILE A 24 -8.11 16.23 -2.05
N ASN A 25 -6.88 15.77 -1.91
CA ASN A 25 -5.99 16.14 -0.80
C ASN A 25 -5.17 17.41 -1.07
N ASN A 26 -5.40 18.06 -2.20
CA ASN A 26 -4.66 19.26 -2.63
C ASN A 26 -3.13 19.04 -2.63
N GLN A 27 -2.72 17.88 -3.14
CA GLN A 27 -1.32 17.47 -3.26
C GLN A 27 -0.88 17.49 -4.71
N GLU A 28 0.40 17.81 -4.94
CA GLU A 28 0.99 17.69 -6.27
C GLU A 28 1.18 16.22 -6.64
N PHE A 29 1.01 15.93 -7.94
CA PHE A 29 1.19 14.59 -8.48
C PHE A 29 2.13 14.61 -9.67
N ASP A 30 3.26 13.93 -9.55
CA ASP A 30 4.21 13.71 -10.65
C ASP A 30 3.86 12.38 -11.34
N GLU A 31 3.02 12.46 -12.37
CA GLU A 31 2.53 11.28 -13.09
C GLU A 31 3.66 10.50 -13.77
N LEU A 32 4.66 11.19 -14.32
CA LEU A 32 5.79 10.53 -14.98
C LEU A 32 6.61 9.71 -13.98
N ALA A 33 6.97 10.30 -12.85
CA ALA A 33 7.70 9.59 -11.80
C ALA A 33 6.90 8.41 -11.25
N TRP A 34 5.59 8.56 -11.09
CA TRP A 34 4.69 7.50 -10.68
C TRP A 34 4.71 6.30 -11.63
N LYS A 35 4.57 6.56 -12.93
CA LYS A 35 4.58 5.51 -13.94
C LYS A 35 5.94 4.81 -14.06
N GLU A 36 7.03 5.57 -13.95
CA GLU A 36 8.38 4.99 -13.93
C GLU A 36 8.60 4.08 -12.73
N ASP A 37 8.08 4.45 -11.57
CA ASP A 37 8.15 3.62 -10.37
C ASP A 37 7.36 2.32 -10.54
N LEU A 38 6.17 2.37 -11.12
CA LEU A 38 5.38 1.18 -11.40
C LEU A 38 6.08 0.24 -12.38
N ASP A 39 6.74 0.77 -13.42
CA ASP A 39 7.49 -0.03 -14.37
C ASP A 39 8.62 -0.80 -13.69
N LYS A 40 9.27 -0.20 -12.70
CA LYS A 40 10.30 -0.89 -11.91
C LYS A 40 9.74 -2.07 -11.11
N HIS A 41 8.51 -1.95 -10.61
CA HIS A 41 7.86 -3.04 -9.88
C HIS A 41 7.50 -4.23 -10.78
N LEU A 42 7.40 -4.04 -12.09
CA LEU A 42 7.15 -5.12 -13.04
C LEU A 42 8.40 -5.95 -13.36
N GLU A 43 9.58 -5.51 -12.96
CA GLU A 43 10.83 -6.23 -13.18
C GLU A 43 10.85 -7.54 -12.37
N LYS A 44 11.35 -8.62 -13.00
CA LYS A 44 11.30 -9.99 -12.45
C LYS A 44 12.03 -10.19 -11.12
N ASN A 45 12.99 -9.33 -10.78
CA ASN A 45 13.81 -9.43 -9.56
C ASN A 45 13.46 -8.38 -8.53
N SER A 46 12.29 -7.78 -8.64
CA SER A 46 11.81 -6.81 -7.66
C SER A 46 11.45 -7.51 -6.34
N ASN A 47 11.97 -6.99 -5.22
CA ASN A 47 11.57 -7.41 -3.88
C ASN A 47 10.31 -6.67 -3.39
N SER A 48 9.55 -6.12 -4.31
CA SER A 48 8.35 -5.36 -4.00
C SER A 48 7.18 -5.84 -4.83
N GLU A 49 6.02 -5.79 -4.23
CA GLU A 49 4.75 -6.12 -4.85
C GLU A 49 3.81 -4.95 -4.76
N VAL A 50 3.01 -4.76 -5.79
CA VAL A 50 1.91 -3.80 -5.77
C VAL A 50 0.62 -4.59 -5.93
N LEU A 51 -0.21 -4.54 -4.92
CA LEU A 51 -1.50 -5.19 -4.90
C LEU A 51 -2.60 -4.21 -5.25
N ILE A 52 -3.56 -4.68 -6.03
CA ILE A 52 -4.79 -3.94 -6.33
C ILE A 52 -5.99 -4.72 -5.84
N ALA A 53 -7.02 -3.98 -5.44
CA ALA A 53 -8.32 -4.53 -5.07
C ALA A 53 -9.34 -4.13 -6.14
N LEU A 54 -10.06 -5.12 -6.65
CA LEU A 54 -11.11 -4.91 -7.65
C LEU A 54 -12.48 -4.97 -6.99
N ASP A 55 -13.41 -4.17 -7.49
CA ASP A 55 -14.81 -4.17 -7.07
C ASP A 55 -15.49 -5.48 -7.51
N GLN A 56 -16.75 -5.65 -7.18
CA GLN A 56 -17.55 -6.85 -7.49
C GLN A 56 -17.70 -7.12 -8.99
N ASP A 57 -17.50 -6.11 -9.85
CA ASP A 57 -17.46 -6.27 -11.29
C ASP A 57 -16.18 -6.93 -11.82
N ASP A 58 -15.20 -7.17 -10.92
CA ASP A 58 -13.87 -7.72 -11.22
C ASP A 58 -13.07 -6.90 -12.24
N LYS A 59 -13.39 -5.63 -12.41
CA LYS A 59 -12.77 -4.71 -13.39
C LYS A 59 -12.32 -3.39 -12.80
N THR A 60 -13.12 -2.80 -11.90
CA THR A 60 -12.88 -1.48 -11.36
C THR A 60 -11.90 -1.55 -10.19
N ILE A 61 -10.79 -0.85 -10.29
CA ILE A 61 -9.81 -0.76 -9.20
C ILE A 61 -10.34 0.19 -8.13
N ILE A 62 -10.48 -0.32 -6.91
CA ILE A 62 -11.01 0.44 -5.76
C ILE A 62 -9.98 0.61 -4.64
N GLY A 63 -8.83 -0.02 -4.75
CA GLY A 63 -7.76 0.13 -3.78
C GLY A 63 -6.45 -0.42 -4.29
N MET A 64 -5.36 -0.02 -3.63
CA MET A 64 -4.03 -0.52 -3.92
C MET A 64 -3.13 -0.40 -2.70
N ALA A 65 -2.07 -1.17 -2.65
CA ALA A 65 -1.01 -1.07 -1.66
C ALA A 65 0.33 -1.47 -2.25
N TYR A 66 1.38 -0.79 -1.83
CA TYR A 66 2.75 -1.17 -2.13
C TYR A 66 3.30 -1.97 -0.95
N PHE A 67 3.93 -3.09 -1.25
CA PHE A 67 4.56 -3.93 -0.26
C PHE A 67 5.98 -4.28 -0.72
N SER A 68 6.98 -4.00 0.10
CA SER A 68 8.37 -4.31 -0.19
C SER A 68 8.98 -5.13 0.95
N VAL A 69 9.93 -6.00 0.60
CA VAL A 69 10.63 -6.84 1.59
C VAL A 69 12.10 -6.47 1.59
N LYS A 70 12.64 -6.24 2.77
CA LYS A 70 14.07 -5.96 2.99
C LYS A 70 14.65 -6.97 3.94
N ASN A 71 15.85 -7.43 3.64
CA ASN A 71 16.63 -8.27 4.54
C ASN A 71 17.51 -7.37 5.40
N SER A 72 17.42 -7.52 6.73
CA SER A 72 18.30 -6.81 7.63
C SER A 72 19.66 -7.49 7.68
N ILE A 73 20.69 -6.76 8.16
CA ILE A 73 22.04 -7.30 8.37
C ILE A 73 22.04 -8.47 9.35
N LYS A 74 21.07 -8.52 10.27
CA LYS A 74 20.94 -9.58 11.27
C LYS A 74 20.17 -10.80 10.78
N GLY A 75 19.85 -10.88 9.50
CA GLY A 75 19.12 -12.00 8.91
C GLY A 75 17.61 -11.94 9.07
N PHE A 76 17.04 -10.82 9.52
CA PHE A 76 15.60 -10.63 9.58
C PHE A 76 15.05 -10.20 8.23
N ARG A 77 13.88 -10.71 7.88
CA ARG A 77 13.12 -10.25 6.73
C ARG A 77 12.03 -9.29 7.22
N LEU A 78 12.06 -8.06 6.71
CA LEU A 78 11.13 -7.00 7.10
C LEU A 78 10.28 -6.60 5.91
N GLY A 79 8.97 -6.58 6.09
CA GLY A 79 8.03 -6.06 5.13
C GLY A 79 7.66 -4.62 5.42
N TYR A 80 7.48 -3.82 4.39
CA TYR A 80 7.04 -2.43 4.49
C TYR A 80 5.82 -2.22 3.61
N ILE A 81 4.74 -1.73 4.21
CA ILE A 81 3.56 -1.29 3.49
C ILE A 81 3.66 0.21 3.27
N SER A 82 3.58 0.63 2.02
CA SER A 82 3.52 2.03 1.64
C SER A 82 2.37 2.24 0.65
N ASN A 83 1.89 3.48 0.55
CA ASN A 83 0.85 3.86 -0.40
C ASN A 83 -0.41 2.98 -0.32
N LEU A 84 -0.86 2.66 0.90
CA LEU A 84 -2.15 2.01 1.08
C LEU A 84 -3.26 3.03 0.78
N ILE A 85 -3.98 2.81 -0.30
CA ILE A 85 -4.96 3.74 -0.84
C ILE A 85 -6.26 2.99 -1.10
N VAL A 86 -7.37 3.54 -0.62
CA VAL A 86 -8.72 3.06 -0.93
C VAL A 86 -9.50 4.22 -1.53
N LYS A 87 -10.20 3.96 -2.63
CA LYS A 87 -11.06 4.93 -3.30
C LYS A 87 -12.02 5.54 -2.28
N GLU A 88 -12.16 6.88 -2.30
CA GLU A 88 -12.87 7.60 -1.23
C GLU A 88 -14.28 7.06 -0.98
N GLU A 89 -15.06 6.88 -2.05
CA GLU A 89 -16.44 6.37 -1.94
C GLU A 89 -16.52 4.90 -1.53
N LYS A 90 -15.39 4.20 -1.47
CA LYS A 90 -15.30 2.78 -1.06
C LYS A 90 -14.61 2.59 0.28
N ARG A 91 -14.34 3.67 1.00
CA ARG A 91 -13.76 3.58 2.35
C ARG A 91 -14.78 3.09 3.36
N ARG A 92 -14.26 2.52 4.48
CA ARG A 92 -15.02 2.06 5.64
C ARG A 92 -15.92 0.85 5.36
N ILE A 93 -15.65 0.10 4.28
CA ILE A 93 -16.33 -1.18 4.00
C ILE A 93 -15.36 -2.37 4.07
N GLY A 94 -14.18 -2.18 4.67
CA GLY A 94 -13.24 -3.27 4.94
C GLY A 94 -12.23 -3.58 3.83
N ILE A 95 -12.14 -2.77 2.78
CA ILE A 95 -11.22 -3.02 1.66
C ILE A 95 -9.76 -2.92 2.11
N GLY A 96 -9.41 -1.85 2.84
CA GLY A 96 -8.06 -1.68 3.37
C GLY A 96 -7.67 -2.82 4.32
N GLU A 97 -8.58 -3.25 5.16
CA GLU A 97 -8.37 -4.39 6.05
C GLU A 97 -8.08 -5.68 5.27
N GLU A 98 -8.83 -5.97 4.23
CA GLU A 98 -8.62 -7.17 3.42
C GLU A 98 -7.28 -7.13 2.68
N ILE A 99 -6.88 -5.97 2.16
CA ILE A 99 -5.56 -5.81 1.54
C ILE A 99 -4.45 -6.12 2.55
N ILE A 100 -4.53 -5.54 3.75
CA ILE A 100 -3.53 -5.77 4.80
C ILE A 100 -3.52 -7.22 5.24
N ARG A 101 -4.68 -7.85 5.42
CA ARG A 101 -4.75 -9.26 5.78
C ARG A 101 -4.10 -10.16 4.73
N LYS A 102 -4.27 -9.85 3.47
CA LYS A 102 -3.61 -10.58 2.39
C LYS A 102 -2.08 -10.43 2.46
N ILE A 103 -1.60 -9.23 2.75
CA ILE A 103 -0.17 -9.00 2.96
C ILE A 103 0.34 -9.78 4.18
N ILE A 104 -0.41 -9.81 5.26
CA ILE A 104 -0.05 -10.57 6.46
C ILE A 104 0.05 -12.07 6.14
N ASP A 105 -0.92 -12.63 5.42
CA ASP A 105 -0.91 -14.05 5.04
C ASP A 105 0.27 -14.39 4.13
N TYR A 106 0.53 -13.55 3.13
CA TYR A 106 1.72 -13.67 2.29
C TYR A 106 3.00 -13.63 3.11
N SER A 107 3.08 -12.72 4.06
CA SER A 107 4.27 -12.55 4.92
C SER A 107 4.53 -13.78 5.78
N LYS A 108 3.47 -14.35 6.35
CA LYS A 108 3.57 -15.59 7.13
C LYS A 108 4.09 -16.75 6.28
N SER A 109 3.59 -16.89 5.06
CA SER A 109 3.98 -17.96 4.14
C SER A 109 5.41 -17.80 3.60
N ASN A 110 5.97 -16.59 3.61
CA ASN A 110 7.27 -16.29 3.05
C ASN A 110 8.33 -15.95 4.10
N HIS A 111 8.09 -16.34 5.34
CA HIS A 111 9.03 -16.18 6.47
C HIS A 111 9.44 -14.72 6.71
N ILE A 112 8.53 -13.79 6.51
CA ILE A 112 8.71 -12.37 6.86
C ILE A 112 8.33 -12.22 8.33
N GLN A 113 9.26 -11.71 9.15
CA GLN A 113 9.13 -11.70 10.60
C GLN A 113 8.35 -10.51 11.14
N SER A 114 8.37 -9.39 10.44
CA SER A 114 7.58 -8.23 10.83
C SER A 114 7.18 -7.41 9.62
N ILE A 115 6.09 -6.67 9.78
CA ILE A 115 5.56 -5.76 8.78
C ILE A 115 5.48 -4.38 9.42
N ARG A 116 6.03 -3.38 8.74
CA ARG A 116 5.99 -1.99 9.18
C ARG A 116 5.20 -1.14 8.21
N LEU A 117 4.58 -0.11 8.73
CA LEU A 117 3.96 0.96 7.95
C LEU A 117 4.17 2.28 8.68
N ALA A 118 4.20 3.37 7.93
CA ALA A 118 4.26 4.70 8.48
C ALA A 118 2.96 5.42 8.23
N ILE A 119 2.45 6.11 9.23
CA ILE A 119 1.24 6.93 9.12
C ILE A 119 1.56 8.35 9.57
N ARG A 120 0.92 9.31 8.93
CA ARG A 120 1.06 10.71 9.33
C ARG A 120 0.18 10.99 10.56
N PRO A 121 0.57 11.97 11.43
CA PRO A 121 -0.20 12.26 12.64
C PRO A 121 -1.66 12.64 12.41
N ASN A 122 -1.97 13.20 11.25
CA ASN A 122 -3.32 13.65 10.87
C ASN A 122 -4.11 12.62 10.07
N ILE A 123 -3.70 11.35 10.12
CA ILE A 123 -4.43 10.28 9.45
C ILE A 123 -5.82 10.08 10.08
N ASP A 124 -6.74 9.53 9.29
CA ASP A 124 -8.07 9.14 9.76
C ASP A 124 -7.97 8.24 11.00
N ILE A 125 -8.77 8.57 12.02
CA ILE A 125 -8.86 7.80 13.27
C ILE A 125 -9.26 6.34 12.97
N GLY A 126 -10.10 6.11 11.97
CA GLY A 126 -10.49 4.77 11.54
C GLY A 126 -9.32 3.92 11.09
N ALA A 127 -8.35 4.51 10.39
CA ALA A 127 -7.15 3.82 9.96
C ALA A 127 -6.28 3.42 11.15
N LYS A 128 -6.10 4.31 12.14
CA LYS A 128 -5.37 3.99 13.37
C LYS A 128 -6.01 2.85 14.14
N LYS A 129 -7.34 2.86 14.28
CA LYS A 129 -8.08 1.78 14.95
C LYS A 129 -7.91 0.46 14.23
N LEU A 130 -7.92 0.46 12.90
CA LEU A 130 -7.69 -0.72 12.09
C LEU A 130 -6.31 -1.33 12.37
N PHE A 131 -5.26 -0.52 12.37
CA PHE A 131 -3.90 -1.00 12.60
C PHE A 131 -3.74 -1.60 14.00
N ILE A 132 -4.31 -0.96 15.03
CA ILE A 132 -4.31 -1.49 16.40
C ILE A 132 -5.08 -2.80 16.47
N LYS A 133 -6.24 -2.89 15.84
CA LYS A 133 -7.06 -4.12 15.76
C LYS A 133 -6.27 -5.28 15.13
N LEU A 134 -5.45 -5.00 14.12
CA LEU A 134 -4.64 -6.02 13.44
C LEU A 134 -3.34 -6.36 14.19
N GLY A 135 -3.07 -5.71 15.31
CA GLY A 135 -1.92 -6.01 16.16
C GLY A 135 -0.69 -5.16 15.89
N PHE A 136 -0.80 -4.11 15.07
CA PHE A 136 0.31 -3.18 14.87
C PHE A 136 0.52 -2.34 16.12
N LYS A 137 1.79 -2.08 16.44
CA LYS A 137 2.20 -1.27 17.58
C LYS A 137 3.08 -0.12 17.11
N ASN A 138 2.97 1.03 17.77
CA ASN A 138 3.86 2.16 17.53
C ASN A 138 5.26 1.82 18.07
N ILE A 139 6.26 1.79 17.19
CA ILE A 139 7.64 1.40 17.55
C ILE A 139 8.67 2.48 17.22
N LEU A 140 8.29 3.57 16.55
CA LEU A 140 9.26 4.51 16.00
C LEU A 140 8.65 5.91 15.90
N HIS A 141 9.47 6.93 16.25
CA HIS A 141 9.17 8.33 15.98
C HIS A 141 10.14 8.86 14.94
N ILE A 142 9.61 9.56 13.92
CA ILE A 142 10.41 10.17 12.87
C ILE A 142 10.37 11.68 13.07
N TYR A 143 11.57 12.30 13.09
CA TYR A 143 11.73 13.74 13.17
C TYR A 143 12.27 14.24 11.85
N GLU A 144 11.77 15.38 11.37
CA GLU A 144 12.20 15.99 10.13
C GLU A 144 12.65 17.43 10.38
N LEU A 145 13.77 17.81 9.79
CA LEU A 145 14.22 19.19 9.69
C LEU A 145 14.22 19.58 8.20
N GLN A 146 13.43 20.57 7.85
CA GLN A 146 13.46 21.12 6.49
C GLN A 146 14.62 22.10 6.38
N ILE A 147 15.40 21.95 5.32
CA ILE A 147 16.56 22.79 5.04
C ILE A 147 16.19 23.93 4.08
#